data_c769a798fc0209d00accf9b89ab77c59
#
_entry.id   c769a798fc0209d00accf9b89ab77c59
#
_cell.length_a   1.000
_cell.length_b   1.000
_cell.length_c   1.000
_cell.angle_alpha   90.00
_cell.angle_beta   90.00
_cell.angle_gamma   90.00
#
_symmetry.space_group_name_H-M   'P 1'
#
loop_
_entity.id
_entity.type
_entity.pdbx_description
1 polymer ?
#
loop_
_entity_poly.entity_id
_entity_poly.type
_entity_poly.pdbx_seq_one_letter_code
_entity_poly.pdbx_strand_id
1 'polypeptide(L)'
;MAAALIAAPATAHAAAVPTTDEVVAIEAELTDPNIPAANKGEIVTPAFTPEEAGTIDNHLNRMNAVGLLPLPFAVTDIEPAPNNFARAMVETNGGLRQGRRPRPIVLVDQGGHWLLTHDSATEETDGVWRVANRFL
;
A
#
# COMPACT_ATOMS: atom_id res chain seq x y z
N MET A 1 7.17 4.49 48.94
CA MET A 1 7.20 4.48 48.33
C MET A 1 6.82 4.49 47.30
N ALA A 2 6.67 4.49 46.71
CA ALA A 2 6.27 4.62 45.91
C ALA A 2 6.10 4.56 44.85
N ALA A 3 6.02 4.47 44.33
CA ALA A 3 5.82 4.51 43.45
C ALA A 3 5.43 4.69 42.43
N ALA A 4 5.40 4.68 41.99
CA ALA A 4 5.06 4.85 41.11
C ALA A 4 4.77 5.02 40.15
N LEU A 5 4.74 5.06 39.69
CA LEU A 5 4.46 5.21 38.86
C LEU A 5 4.14 5.20 37.88
N ILE A 6 4.12 5.23 37.45
CA ILE A 6 3.92 5.27 36.73
C ILE A 6 3.59 5.19 35.79
N ALA A 7 3.62 5.02 35.31
CA ALA A 7 3.31 4.76 34.50
C ALA A 7 2.83 5.19 33.63
N ALA A 8 2.46 5.36 33.52
CA ALA A 8 1.89 5.82 32.77
C ALA A 8 2.00 5.95 31.55
N PRO A 9 2.54 6.11 31.31
CA PRO A 9 2.74 6.29 30.14
C PRO A 9 2.04 5.83 29.19
N ALA A 10 2.11 5.14 29.38
CA ALA A 10 1.58 4.48 28.49
C ALA A 10 0.49 4.98 27.83
N THR A 11 -0.13 5.38 28.49
CA THR A 11 -1.28 5.79 28.04
C THR A 11 -1.23 6.86 27.12
N ALA A 12 -0.21 7.51 27.08
CA ALA A 12 -0.13 8.63 26.24
C ALA A 12 0.10 8.25 24.80
N HIS A 13 -0.04 7.04 24.45
CA HIS A 13 0.19 6.66 23.10
C HIS A 13 -0.85 7.23 22.16
N ALA A 14 -0.38 7.88 21.13
CA ALA A 14 -1.22 8.15 19.98
C ALA A 14 -1.54 6.81 19.35
N ALA A 15 -2.66 6.72 18.68
CA ALA A 15 -2.96 5.53 17.93
C ALA A 15 -1.87 5.32 16.88
N ALA A 16 -1.45 4.09 16.69
CA ALA A 16 -0.37 3.78 15.78
C ALA A 16 -0.79 4.01 14.33
N VAL A 17 0.14 4.57 13.57
CA VAL A 17 -0.03 4.71 12.13
C VAL A 17 1.29 4.35 11.45
N PRO A 18 1.25 3.93 10.19
CA PRO A 18 2.49 3.72 9.46
C PRO A 18 3.15 5.06 9.13
N THR A 19 4.44 5.04 8.89
CA THR A 19 5.13 6.24 8.41
C THR A 19 4.89 6.38 6.91
N THR A 20 5.13 7.58 6.41
CA THR A 20 5.04 7.83 4.96
C THR A 20 5.97 6.87 4.21
N ASP A 21 7.21 6.70 4.70
CA ASP A 21 8.19 5.82 4.04
C ASP A 21 7.72 4.37 4.01
N GLU A 22 7.08 3.92 5.10
CA GLU A 22 6.55 2.57 5.13
C GLU A 22 5.46 2.36 4.07
N VAL A 23 4.55 3.32 3.94
CA VAL A 23 3.49 3.22 2.95
C VAL A 23 4.06 3.27 1.54
N VAL A 24 5.01 4.18 1.28
CA VAL A 24 5.66 4.26 -0.03
C VAL A 24 6.36 2.95 -0.37
N ALA A 25 7.03 2.33 0.60
CA ALA A 25 7.70 1.05 0.37
C ALA A 25 6.70 -0.06 0.04
N ILE A 26 5.55 -0.07 0.70
CA ILE A 26 4.50 -1.04 0.41
C ILE A 26 3.98 -0.86 -1.02
N GLU A 27 3.72 0.39 -1.41
CA GLU A 27 3.23 0.69 -2.76
C GLU A 27 4.27 0.33 -3.82
N ALA A 28 5.54 0.58 -3.54
CA ALA A 28 6.62 0.24 -4.46
C ALA A 28 6.71 -1.28 -4.66
N GLU A 29 6.60 -2.03 -3.58
CA GLU A 29 6.63 -3.49 -3.68
C GLU A 29 5.38 -4.01 -4.38
N LEU A 30 4.22 -3.43 -4.11
CA LEU A 30 2.97 -3.83 -4.73
C LEU A 30 3.06 -3.74 -6.26
N THR A 31 3.74 -2.72 -6.76
CA THR A 31 3.83 -2.46 -8.20
C THR A 31 5.17 -2.88 -8.81
N ASP A 32 5.99 -3.61 -8.08
CA ASP A 32 7.28 -4.08 -8.58
C ASP A 32 7.07 -5.33 -9.46
N PRO A 33 7.37 -5.24 -10.77
CA PRO A 33 7.18 -6.38 -11.67
C PRO A 33 8.16 -7.53 -11.41
N ASN A 34 9.22 -7.27 -10.65
CA ASN A 34 10.22 -8.29 -10.36
C ASN A 34 9.84 -9.19 -9.18
N ILE A 35 8.80 -8.81 -8.45
CA ILE A 35 8.29 -9.61 -7.34
C ILE A 35 6.95 -10.19 -7.78
N PRO A 36 6.85 -11.52 -7.93
CA PRO A 36 5.57 -12.12 -8.32
C PRO A 36 4.47 -11.75 -7.33
N ALA A 37 3.29 -11.50 -7.83
CA ALA A 37 2.17 -11.13 -6.97
C ALA A 37 1.85 -12.22 -5.95
N ALA A 38 2.09 -13.47 -6.30
CA ALA A 38 1.92 -14.57 -5.37
C ALA A 38 2.84 -14.46 -4.15
N ASN A 39 3.93 -13.71 -4.26
CA ASN A 39 4.89 -13.51 -3.17
C ASN A 39 4.69 -12.20 -2.44
N LYS A 40 3.63 -11.46 -2.74
CA LYS A 40 3.35 -10.18 -2.10
C LYS A 40 2.51 -10.31 -0.83
N GLY A 41 2.37 -11.52 -0.30
CA GLY A 41 1.66 -11.75 0.95
C GLY A 41 2.30 -11.09 2.16
N GLU A 42 3.54 -10.63 2.02
CA GLU A 42 4.21 -9.89 3.09
C GLU A 42 3.66 -8.48 3.25
N ILE A 43 3.00 -7.96 2.22
CA ILE A 43 2.50 -6.59 2.25
C ILE A 43 1.00 -6.50 2.00
N VAL A 44 0.33 -7.59 1.72
CA VAL A 44 -1.12 -7.62 1.44
C VAL A 44 -1.77 -8.73 2.26
N THR A 45 -2.88 -8.41 2.92
CA THR A 45 -3.60 -9.41 3.70
C THR A 45 -5.11 -9.27 3.52
N PRO A 46 -5.84 -10.36 3.26
CA PRO A 46 -5.31 -11.67 2.85
C PRO A 46 -4.56 -11.57 1.53
N ALA A 47 -3.68 -12.53 1.28
CA ALA A 47 -2.87 -12.55 0.06
C ALA A 47 -3.76 -12.68 -1.18
N PHE A 48 -3.19 -12.28 -2.32
CA PHE A 48 -3.89 -12.44 -3.60
C PHE A 48 -4.16 -13.91 -3.88
N THR A 49 -5.31 -14.17 -4.50
CA THR A 49 -5.60 -15.51 -5.02
C THR A 49 -4.67 -15.77 -6.22
N PRO A 50 -4.45 -17.04 -6.59
CA PRO A 50 -3.62 -17.33 -7.77
C PRO A 50 -4.12 -16.65 -9.05
N GLU A 51 -5.42 -16.52 -9.20
CA GLU A 51 -5.99 -15.87 -10.37
C GLU A 51 -5.69 -14.37 -10.37
N GLU A 52 -5.89 -13.73 -9.23
CA GLU A 52 -5.56 -12.31 -9.07
C GLU A 52 -4.07 -12.07 -9.31
N ALA A 53 -3.22 -12.94 -8.75
CA ALA A 53 -1.79 -12.80 -8.88
C ALA A 53 -1.36 -12.87 -10.35
N GLY A 54 -1.93 -13.79 -11.11
CA GLY A 54 -1.62 -13.91 -12.52
C GLY A 54 -2.01 -12.66 -13.31
N THR A 55 -3.17 -12.11 -13.00
CA THR A 55 -3.64 -10.89 -13.67
C THR A 55 -2.72 -9.71 -13.34
N ILE A 56 -2.37 -9.56 -12.07
CA ILE A 56 -1.50 -8.47 -11.62
C ILE A 56 -0.13 -8.59 -12.28
N ASP A 57 0.45 -9.77 -12.28
CA ASP A 57 1.75 -9.98 -12.90
C ASP A 57 1.73 -9.63 -14.38
N ASN A 58 0.69 -10.03 -15.08
CA ASN A 58 0.55 -9.71 -16.50
C ASN A 58 0.48 -8.20 -16.72
N HIS A 59 -0.32 -7.51 -15.92
CA HIS A 59 -0.46 -6.06 -16.04
C HIS A 59 0.86 -5.35 -15.75
N LEU A 60 1.54 -5.72 -14.67
CA LEU A 60 2.80 -5.09 -14.31
C LEU A 60 3.88 -5.34 -15.35
N ASN A 61 3.95 -6.55 -15.88
CA ASN A 61 4.93 -6.87 -16.90
C ASN A 61 4.70 -6.07 -18.17
N ARG A 62 3.45 -5.87 -18.56
CA ARG A 62 3.13 -5.06 -19.73
C ARG A 62 3.47 -3.59 -19.50
N MET A 63 3.20 -3.06 -18.32
CA MET A 63 3.57 -1.70 -17.98
C MET A 63 5.09 -1.53 -17.96
N ASN A 64 5.78 -2.51 -17.42
CA ASN A 64 7.24 -2.48 -17.37
C ASN A 64 7.85 -2.51 -18.77
N ALA A 65 7.27 -3.29 -19.67
CA ALA A 65 7.78 -3.44 -21.02
C ALA A 65 7.76 -2.13 -21.81
N VAL A 66 6.86 -1.22 -21.46
CA VAL A 66 6.77 0.08 -22.14
C VAL A 66 7.33 1.22 -21.30
N GLY A 67 8.05 0.91 -20.23
CA GLY A 67 8.76 1.92 -19.46
C GLY A 67 7.92 2.73 -18.49
N LEU A 68 6.75 2.23 -18.10
CA LEU A 68 5.90 2.95 -17.16
C LEU A 68 6.27 2.72 -15.70
N LEU A 69 7.11 1.75 -15.41
CA LEU A 69 7.51 1.42 -14.04
C LEU A 69 8.97 1.77 -13.81
N PRO A 70 9.37 2.12 -12.60
CA PRO A 70 8.54 2.22 -11.40
C PRO A 70 7.72 3.50 -11.39
N LEU A 71 6.64 3.46 -10.61
CA LEU A 71 5.79 4.63 -10.41
C LEU A 71 6.23 5.35 -9.14
N PRO A 72 6.27 6.69 -9.13
CA PRO A 72 6.47 7.42 -7.89
C PRO A 72 5.13 7.53 -7.16
N PHE A 73 5.18 7.46 -5.84
CA PHE A 73 4.00 7.56 -5.01
C PHE A 73 4.13 8.73 -4.04
N ALA A 74 3.06 9.47 -3.87
CA ALA A 74 2.95 10.50 -2.84
C ALA A 74 1.88 10.05 -1.86
N VAL A 75 2.22 10.03 -0.58
CA VAL A 75 1.33 9.56 0.47
C VAL A 75 1.04 10.70 1.40
N THR A 76 -0.26 10.94 1.67
CA THR A 76 -0.70 12.01 2.56
C THR A 76 -1.82 11.50 3.47
N ASP A 77 -2.18 12.32 4.45
CA ASP A 77 -3.36 12.10 5.29
C ASP A 77 -3.39 10.72 5.95
N ILE A 78 -2.26 10.33 6.52
CA ILE A 78 -2.18 9.07 7.26
C ILE A 78 -2.89 9.26 8.59
N GLU A 79 -3.94 8.47 8.82
CA GLU A 79 -4.78 8.58 9.99
C GLU A 79 -5.05 7.23 10.61
N PRO A 80 -5.13 7.17 11.94
CA PRO A 80 -5.48 5.92 12.59
C PRO A 80 -6.95 5.58 12.37
N ALA A 81 -7.26 4.32 12.44
CA ALA A 81 -8.62 3.81 12.38
C ALA A 81 -8.77 2.71 13.44
N PRO A 82 -10.01 2.35 13.82
CA PRO A 82 -10.21 1.32 14.85
C PRO A 82 -9.62 -0.02 14.46
N ASN A 83 -9.36 -0.86 15.45
CA ASN A 83 -8.97 -2.26 15.27
C ASN A 83 -7.64 -2.45 14.55
N ASN A 84 -6.67 -1.59 14.87
CA ASN A 84 -5.32 -1.66 14.30
C ASN A 84 -5.28 -1.36 12.81
N PHE A 85 -6.30 -0.66 12.30
CA PHE A 85 -6.28 -0.20 10.92
C PHE A 85 -5.75 1.24 10.85
N ALA A 86 -5.35 1.64 9.68
CA ALA A 86 -5.01 3.02 9.36
C ALA A 86 -5.47 3.32 7.94
N ARG A 87 -5.67 4.59 7.66
CA ARG A 87 -6.02 5.05 6.32
C ARG A 87 -4.96 6.02 5.84
N ALA A 88 -4.78 6.08 4.54
CA ALA A 88 -3.90 7.05 3.92
C ALA A 88 -4.43 7.38 2.53
N MET A 89 -3.96 8.51 2.00
CA MET A 89 -4.26 8.88 0.62
C MET A 89 -3.01 8.65 -0.20
N VAL A 90 -3.15 8.01 -1.34
CA VAL A 90 -2.04 7.70 -2.22
C VAL A 90 -2.31 8.26 -3.60
N GLU A 91 -1.30 8.91 -4.14
CA GLU A 91 -1.35 9.48 -5.47
C GLU A 91 -0.14 8.99 -6.25
N THR A 92 -0.31 8.71 -7.52
CA THR A 92 0.82 8.37 -8.38
C THR A 92 0.76 9.17 -9.66
N ASN A 93 1.92 9.74 -10.02
CA ASN A 93 2.01 10.59 -11.21
C ASN A 93 2.93 10.00 -12.29
N GLY A 94 3.99 9.39 -11.91
CA GLY A 94 4.95 8.67 -12.71
C GLY A 94 4.89 8.92 -14.20
N GLY A 95 5.05 7.86 -14.95
CA GLY A 95 4.97 7.90 -16.40
C GLY A 95 3.56 8.07 -16.94
N LEU A 96 2.58 8.15 -16.08
CA LEU A 96 1.20 8.35 -16.48
C LEU A 96 0.97 9.83 -16.69
N ARG A 97 0.46 10.18 -17.85
CA ARG A 97 0.39 11.56 -18.28
C ARG A 97 -0.37 12.47 -17.34
N GLN A 98 -1.44 11.96 -16.76
CA GLN A 98 -2.26 12.73 -15.85
C GLN A 98 -2.23 12.18 -14.44
N GLY A 99 -1.52 11.07 -14.25
CA GLY A 99 -1.49 10.41 -12.98
C GLY A 99 -2.85 9.91 -12.55
N ARG A 100 -2.92 9.54 -11.30
CA ARG A 100 -4.18 9.18 -10.67
C ARG A 100 -4.45 10.20 -9.57
N ARG A 101 -5.70 10.54 -9.41
CA ARG A 101 -6.10 11.37 -8.28
C ARG A 101 -5.78 10.63 -6.99
N PRO A 102 -5.55 11.37 -5.90
CA PRO A 102 -5.35 10.71 -4.61
C PRO A 102 -6.50 9.77 -4.31
N ARG A 103 -6.17 8.60 -3.83
CA ARG A 103 -7.14 7.54 -3.52
C ARG A 103 -6.90 7.04 -2.12
N PRO A 104 -7.98 6.71 -1.40
CA PRO A 104 -7.81 6.15 -0.06
C PRO A 104 -7.34 4.71 -0.14
N ILE A 105 -6.46 4.37 0.77
CA ILE A 105 -6.06 2.98 1.01
C ILE A 105 -6.26 2.69 2.48
N VAL A 106 -6.43 1.42 2.79
CA VAL A 106 -6.57 0.94 4.16
C VAL A 106 -5.44 -0.02 4.45
N LEU A 107 -4.77 0.19 5.57
CA LEU A 107 -3.70 -0.66 6.03
C LEU A 107 -4.08 -1.27 7.37
N VAL A 108 -3.45 -2.38 7.69
CA VAL A 108 -3.68 -3.04 8.98
C VAL A 108 -2.33 -3.40 9.60
N ASP A 109 -2.23 -3.21 10.92
CA ASP A 109 -1.03 -3.57 11.66
C ASP A 109 -1.16 -5.02 12.12
N GLN A 110 -0.27 -5.87 11.68
CA GLN A 110 -0.19 -7.26 12.12
C GLN A 110 1.17 -7.51 12.75
N GLY A 111 1.19 -7.56 14.07
CA GLY A 111 2.42 -7.87 14.79
C GLY A 111 3.53 -6.86 14.57
N GLY A 112 3.20 -5.59 14.42
CA GLY A 112 4.18 -4.55 14.19
C GLY A 112 4.50 -4.29 12.73
N HIS A 113 3.88 -5.02 11.82
CA HIS A 113 4.03 -4.80 10.38
C HIS A 113 2.75 -4.23 9.81
N TRP A 114 2.88 -3.22 8.98
CA TRP A 114 1.75 -2.66 8.27
C TRP A 114 1.61 -3.35 6.92
N LEU A 115 0.39 -3.78 6.61
CA LEU A 115 0.09 -4.40 5.34
C LEU A 115 -1.12 -3.69 4.72
N LEU A 116 -1.20 -3.71 3.40
CA LEU A 116 -2.41 -3.28 2.72
C LEU A 116 -3.49 -4.32 2.91
N THR A 117 -4.73 -3.86 3.03
CA THR A 117 -5.84 -4.80 2.96
C THR A 117 -5.95 -5.30 1.52
N HIS A 118 -6.43 -6.50 1.37
CA HIS A 118 -6.62 -7.11 0.05
C HIS A 118 -7.46 -6.22 -0.86
N ASP A 119 -8.54 -5.65 -0.34
CA ASP A 119 -9.40 -4.79 -1.15
C ASP A 119 -8.68 -3.54 -1.62
N SER A 120 -7.90 -2.90 -0.77
CA SER A 120 -7.12 -1.73 -1.16
C SER A 120 -6.09 -2.10 -2.23
N ALA A 121 -5.43 -3.23 -2.06
CA ALA A 121 -4.41 -3.67 -3.01
C ALA A 121 -5.01 -3.97 -4.38
N THR A 122 -6.15 -4.64 -4.43
CA THR A 122 -6.79 -4.94 -5.71
C THR A 122 -7.30 -3.68 -6.39
N GLU A 123 -7.87 -2.76 -5.63
CA GLU A 123 -8.31 -1.48 -6.19
C GLU A 123 -7.14 -0.67 -6.73
N GLU A 124 -6.02 -0.67 -6.02
CA GLU A 124 -4.83 0.06 -6.46
C GLU A 124 -4.28 -0.50 -7.76
N THR A 125 -4.05 -1.79 -7.80
CA THR A 125 -3.47 -2.42 -8.98
C THR A 125 -4.40 -2.30 -10.18
N ASP A 126 -5.70 -2.48 -9.96
CA ASP A 126 -6.69 -2.35 -11.03
C ASP A 126 -6.78 -0.91 -11.53
N GLY A 127 -6.75 0.05 -10.61
CA GLY A 127 -6.82 1.46 -10.98
C GLY A 127 -5.60 1.94 -11.73
N VAL A 128 -4.42 1.51 -11.29
CA VAL A 128 -3.18 1.85 -11.99
C VAL A 128 -3.20 1.27 -13.41
N TRP A 129 -3.60 0.00 -13.53
CA TRP A 129 -3.70 -0.64 -14.83
C TRP A 129 -4.70 0.07 -15.74
N ARG A 130 -5.84 0.47 -15.20
CA ARG A 130 -6.89 1.12 -15.99
C ARG A 130 -6.39 2.42 -16.61
N VAL A 131 -5.59 3.18 -15.86
CA VAL A 131 -5.00 4.40 -16.41
C VAL A 131 -3.89 4.08 -17.39
N ALA A 132 -3.00 3.18 -17.02
CA ALA A 132 -1.86 2.80 -17.86
C ALA A 132 -2.30 2.21 -19.20
N ASN A 133 -3.37 1.43 -19.18
CA ASN A 133 -3.85 0.76 -20.38
C ASN A 133 -4.26 1.72 -21.49
N ARG A 134 -4.49 2.97 -21.17
CA ARG A 134 -4.80 3.99 -22.17
C ARG A 134 -3.59 4.32 -23.03
N PHE A 135 -2.41 3.95 -22.58
CA PHE A 135 -1.15 4.26 -23.26
C PHE A 135 -0.49 3.02 -23.88
N LEU A 136 -1.15 1.89 -23.81
CA LEU A 136 -0.59 0.61 -24.30
C LEU A 136 -1.16 0.20 -25.67
#